data_8abe9bbcaf7dae72066efc24b9fe33ce
#
_entry.id   8abe9bbcaf7dae72066efc24b9fe33ce
#
_cell.length_a   1.000
_cell.length_b   1.000
_cell.length_c   1.000
_cell.angle_alpha   90.00
_cell.angle_beta   90.00
_cell.angle_gamma   90.00
#
_symmetry.space_group_name_H-M   'P 1'
#
loop_
_entity.id
_entity.type
_entity.pdbx_description
1 polymer ?
#
loop_
_entity_poly.entity_id
_entity_poly.type
_entity_poly.pdbx_seq_one_letter_code
_entity_poly.pdbx_strand_id
1 'polypeptide(L)'
;MTTQKNNYSAEHIGPLEELLNKEFMGFHGKYFIGKELGLTGSEVSLNRLPAGKAMPFIHSHKKNEELYIVLRGSGMFYVDGDEFPIQEGSLIRVAPEGERGWKAGDEDLYFICIQAEADSLSQATLEDGKRHDTKASWMEK
;
A
#
# COMPACT_ATOMS: atom_id res chain seq x y z
N MET A 1 -11.16 9.71 -11.97
CA MET A 1 -12.39 9.09 -12.47
C MET A 1 -12.26 7.59 -12.44
N THR A 2 -13.23 6.90 -11.86
CA THR A 2 -13.21 5.45 -11.68
C THR A 2 -14.11 4.79 -12.74
N THR A 3 -13.57 3.79 -13.44
CA THR A 3 -14.32 2.96 -14.37
C THR A 3 -14.73 1.67 -13.66
N GLN A 4 -16.02 1.34 -13.72
CA GLN A 4 -16.58 0.14 -13.10
C GLN A 4 -17.21 -0.76 -14.15
N LYS A 5 -16.83 -2.01 -14.15
CA LYS A 5 -17.36 -3.07 -15.03
C LYS A 5 -17.58 -4.33 -14.21
N ASN A 6 -18.12 -5.39 -14.83
CA ASN A 6 -18.41 -6.64 -14.11
C ASN A 6 -17.16 -7.27 -13.50
N ASN A 7 -16.05 -7.26 -14.22
CA ASN A 7 -14.83 -7.96 -13.80
C ASN A 7 -13.65 -7.04 -13.52
N TYR A 8 -13.82 -5.73 -13.62
CA TYR A 8 -12.73 -4.81 -13.32
C TYR A 8 -13.22 -3.42 -12.96
N SER A 9 -12.34 -2.69 -12.30
CA SER A 9 -12.47 -1.25 -12.10
C SER A 9 -11.11 -0.61 -12.38
N ALA A 10 -11.09 0.62 -12.85
CA ALA A 10 -9.85 1.31 -13.17
C ALA A 10 -9.98 2.80 -12.83
N GLU A 11 -8.87 3.38 -12.38
CA GLU A 11 -8.83 4.79 -12.01
C GLU A 11 -7.44 5.37 -12.26
N HIS A 12 -7.39 6.65 -12.62
CA HIS A 12 -6.14 7.40 -12.73
C HIS A 12 -6.16 8.50 -11.66
N ILE A 13 -5.24 8.43 -10.72
CA ILE A 13 -5.20 9.37 -9.59
C ILE A 13 -4.23 10.54 -9.81
N GLY A 14 -3.49 10.52 -10.92
CA GLY A 14 -2.51 11.56 -11.23
C GLY A 14 -1.14 11.32 -10.58
N PRO A 15 -0.29 12.34 -10.58
CA PRO A 15 1.07 12.21 -10.04
C PRO A 15 1.09 11.96 -8.54
N LEU A 16 2.10 11.20 -8.09
CA LEU A 16 2.25 10.91 -6.67
C LEU A 16 2.45 12.17 -5.83
N GLU A 17 3.06 13.19 -6.40
CA GLU A 17 3.31 14.47 -5.72
C GLU A 17 2.02 15.13 -5.22
N GLU A 18 0.89 14.80 -5.82
CA GLU A 18 -0.40 15.35 -5.43
C GLU A 18 -1.07 14.61 -4.29
N LEU A 19 -0.46 13.55 -3.76
CA LEU A 19 -1.05 12.78 -2.66
C LEU A 19 -1.30 13.62 -1.41
N LEU A 20 -0.53 14.68 -1.19
CA LEU A 20 -0.76 15.57 -0.05
C LEU A 20 -2.13 16.25 -0.11
N ASN A 21 -2.73 16.32 -1.29
CA ASN A 21 -4.06 16.90 -1.47
C ASN A 21 -5.18 15.90 -1.15
N LYS A 22 -4.81 14.66 -0.89
CA LYS A 22 -5.77 13.62 -0.48
C LYS A 22 -5.80 13.53 1.03
N GLU A 23 -6.97 13.23 1.57
CA GLU A 23 -7.15 13.21 3.01
C GLU A 23 -8.03 12.04 3.42
N PHE A 24 -7.69 11.42 4.55
CA PHE A 24 -8.53 10.41 5.19
C PHE A 24 -8.51 10.66 6.69
N MET A 25 -9.70 10.83 7.28
CA MET A 25 -9.87 11.04 8.72
C MET A 25 -8.97 12.14 9.29
N GLY A 26 -8.84 13.24 8.55
CA GLY A 26 -8.00 14.36 8.98
C GLY A 26 -6.53 14.22 8.67
N PHE A 27 -6.10 13.10 8.10
CA PHE A 27 -4.70 12.90 7.71
C PHE A 27 -4.52 13.21 6.23
N HIS A 28 -3.63 14.15 5.92
CA HIS A 28 -3.27 14.48 4.55
C HIS A 28 -2.27 13.46 4.01
N GLY A 29 -2.27 13.28 2.70
CA GLY A 29 -1.32 12.40 2.05
C GLY A 29 -1.68 10.93 2.13
N LYS A 30 -2.95 10.61 2.33
CA LYS A 30 -3.41 9.22 2.41
C LYS A 30 -4.59 9.02 1.47
N TYR A 31 -4.50 7.98 0.62
CA TYR A 31 -5.54 7.64 -0.35
C TYR A 31 -5.80 6.14 -0.31
N PHE A 32 -7.03 5.75 0.02
CA PHE A 32 -7.41 4.35 0.10
C PHE A 32 -7.93 3.85 -1.24
N ILE A 33 -7.14 2.98 -1.87
CA ILE A 33 -7.45 2.38 -3.18
C ILE A 33 -8.59 1.39 -3.06
N GLY A 34 -8.62 0.63 -1.97
CA GLY A 34 -9.61 -0.44 -1.79
C GLY A 34 -11.03 0.04 -1.93
N LYS A 35 -11.35 1.14 -1.27
CA LYS A 35 -12.68 1.74 -1.32
C LYS A 35 -13.03 2.20 -2.73
N GLU A 36 -12.11 2.91 -3.36
CA GLU A 36 -12.38 3.50 -4.69
C GLU A 36 -12.53 2.45 -5.77
N LEU A 37 -11.76 1.38 -5.72
CA LEU A 37 -11.80 0.32 -6.73
C LEU A 37 -12.70 -0.85 -6.36
N GLY A 38 -13.21 -0.89 -5.13
CA GLY A 38 -14.06 -1.99 -4.69
C GLY A 38 -13.28 -3.28 -4.47
N LEU A 39 -12.06 -3.21 -3.94
CA LEU A 39 -11.29 -4.40 -3.60
C LEU A 39 -12.00 -5.19 -2.50
N THR A 40 -11.97 -6.50 -2.58
CA THR A 40 -12.64 -7.37 -1.62
C THR A 40 -11.69 -8.22 -0.79
N GLY A 41 -10.43 -8.37 -1.21
CA GLY A 41 -9.48 -9.26 -0.55
C GLY A 41 -8.35 -8.56 0.17
N SER A 42 -8.22 -7.26 -0.01
CA SER A 42 -7.16 -6.47 0.63
C SER A 42 -7.58 -5.01 0.71
N GLU A 43 -6.97 -4.29 1.64
CA GLU A 43 -7.06 -2.83 1.68
C GLU A 43 -5.70 -2.28 1.29
N VAL A 44 -5.68 -1.34 0.35
CA VAL A 44 -4.43 -0.75 -0.16
C VAL A 44 -4.51 0.75 -0.01
N SER A 45 -3.47 1.37 0.53
CA SER A 45 -3.39 2.81 0.57
C SER A 45 -2.09 3.31 -0.05
N LEU A 46 -2.18 4.46 -0.70
CA LEU A 46 -1.03 5.23 -1.15
C LEU A 46 -0.79 6.32 -0.11
N ASN A 47 0.47 6.55 0.23
CA ASN A 47 0.82 7.44 1.32
C ASN A 47 1.98 8.34 0.93
N ARG A 48 1.89 9.60 1.33
CA ARG A 48 2.99 10.56 1.26
C ARG A 48 3.12 11.24 2.63
N LEU A 49 4.25 11.05 3.28
CA LEU A 49 4.56 11.71 4.55
C LEU A 49 5.62 12.77 4.27
N PRO A 50 5.34 14.04 4.59
CA PRO A 50 6.31 15.11 4.30
C PRO A 50 7.63 14.92 5.05
N ALA A 51 8.72 15.41 4.46
CA ALA A 51 10.05 15.35 5.05
C ALA A 51 10.03 15.78 6.52
N GLY A 52 10.69 15.02 7.38
CA GLY A 52 10.81 15.30 8.80
C GLY A 52 9.57 14.99 9.63
N LYS A 53 8.46 14.62 9.01
CA LYS A 53 7.23 14.31 9.75
C LYS A 53 7.20 12.84 10.15
N ALA A 54 6.46 12.55 11.22
CA ALA A 54 6.30 11.21 11.75
C ALA A 54 4.83 10.92 11.93
N MET A 55 4.48 9.64 11.90
CA MET A 55 3.15 9.21 12.31
C MET A 55 3.01 9.52 13.81
N PRO A 56 1.87 10.08 14.22
CA PRO A 56 1.70 10.55 15.60
C PRO A 56 1.46 9.46 16.64
N PHE A 57 1.34 8.21 16.22
CA PHE A 57 1.07 7.10 17.13
C PHE A 57 1.63 5.79 16.57
N ILE A 58 1.85 4.85 17.47
CA ILE A 58 2.18 3.47 17.17
C ILE A 58 0.88 2.68 17.15
N HIS A 59 0.70 1.78 16.18
CA HIS A 59 -0.53 0.99 16.10
C HIS A 59 -0.26 -0.46 15.75
N SER A 60 -1.26 -1.30 15.94
CA SER A 60 -1.26 -2.69 15.54
C SER A 60 -2.65 -3.03 14.98
N HIS A 61 -2.80 -4.22 14.43
CA HIS A 61 -4.06 -4.68 13.90
C HIS A 61 -4.55 -5.93 14.61
N LYS A 62 -5.84 -6.19 14.51
CA LYS A 62 -6.43 -7.38 15.13
C LYS A 62 -6.26 -8.63 14.27
N LYS A 63 -6.43 -8.50 12.97
CA LYS A 63 -6.45 -9.63 12.04
C LYS A 63 -5.50 -9.48 10.85
N ASN A 64 -5.26 -8.24 10.41
CA ASN A 64 -4.56 -8.01 9.16
C ASN A 64 -3.04 -7.89 9.34
N GLU A 65 -2.32 -8.61 8.50
CA GLU A 65 -0.90 -8.29 8.30
C GLU A 65 -0.81 -7.11 7.35
N GLU A 66 0.28 -6.38 7.40
CA GLU A 66 0.52 -5.27 6.48
C GLU A 66 1.85 -5.43 5.77
N LEU A 67 1.86 -5.06 4.50
CA LEU A 67 3.07 -4.95 3.69
C LEU A 67 3.24 -3.49 3.32
N TYR A 68 4.41 -2.94 3.63
CA TYR A 68 4.79 -1.58 3.24
C TYR A 68 5.81 -1.67 2.13
N ILE A 69 5.57 -0.92 1.04
CA ILE A 69 6.48 -0.86 -0.10
C ILE A 69 6.88 0.60 -0.28
N VAL A 70 8.15 0.90 -0.03
CA VAL A 70 8.64 2.29 -0.18
C VAL A 70 8.90 2.58 -1.65
N LEU A 71 8.21 3.57 -2.19
CA LEU A 71 8.31 3.97 -3.59
C LEU A 71 9.38 5.03 -3.83
N ARG A 72 9.55 5.95 -2.86
CA ARG A 72 10.47 7.09 -3.02
C ARG A 72 10.76 7.67 -1.63
N GLY A 73 11.97 8.25 -1.50
CA GLY A 73 12.35 8.88 -0.25
C GLY A 73 13.01 7.93 0.72
N SER A 74 13.17 8.39 1.96
CA SER A 74 13.80 7.61 3.02
C SER A 74 13.19 7.97 4.36
N GLY A 75 13.45 7.15 5.37
CA GLY A 75 12.94 7.38 6.70
C GLY A 75 13.39 6.32 7.68
N MET A 76 12.68 6.26 8.81
CA MET A 76 12.90 5.24 9.84
C MET A 76 11.60 4.50 10.09
N PHE A 77 11.72 3.21 10.34
CA PHE A 77 10.59 2.35 10.67
C PHE A 77 10.80 1.77 12.07
N TYR A 78 9.72 1.72 12.82
CA TYR A 78 9.70 1.15 14.18
C TYR A 78 8.77 -0.05 14.20
N VAL A 79 9.21 -1.15 14.79
CA VAL A 79 8.32 -2.26 15.11
C VAL A 79 8.83 -3.00 16.34
N ASP A 80 7.97 -3.11 17.36
CA ASP A 80 8.21 -3.87 18.59
C ASP A 80 9.56 -3.56 19.28
N GLY A 81 9.96 -2.31 19.30
CA GLY A 81 11.21 -1.88 19.92
C GLY A 81 12.40 -1.79 18.98
N ASP A 82 12.29 -2.34 17.78
CA ASP A 82 13.36 -2.23 16.77
C ASP A 82 13.15 -1.00 15.92
N GLU A 83 14.23 -0.31 15.58
CA GLU A 83 14.20 0.84 14.67
C GLU A 83 15.22 0.61 13.56
N PHE A 84 14.84 0.84 12.33
CA PHE A 84 15.74 0.64 11.20
C PHE A 84 15.42 1.61 10.06
N PRO A 85 16.43 1.95 9.24
CA PRO A 85 16.23 2.85 8.11
C PRO A 85 15.47 2.17 6.99
N ILE A 86 14.67 2.97 6.28
CA ILE A 86 13.96 2.53 5.08
C ILE A 86 14.24 3.52 3.96
N GLN A 87 14.14 3.03 2.73
CA GLN A 87 14.41 3.84 1.53
C GLN A 87 13.69 3.25 0.34
N GLU A 88 13.82 3.88 -0.81
CA GLU A 88 13.23 3.38 -2.05
C GLU A 88 13.55 1.89 -2.21
N GLY A 89 12.52 1.09 -2.48
CA GLY A 89 12.67 -0.35 -2.63
C GLY A 89 12.61 -1.15 -1.34
N SER A 90 12.49 -0.50 -0.17
CA SER A 90 12.32 -1.24 1.08
C SER A 90 10.96 -1.94 1.11
N LEU A 91 10.97 -3.19 1.57
CA LEU A 91 9.75 -4.01 1.73
C LEU A 91 9.69 -4.44 3.18
N ILE A 92 8.60 -4.11 3.86
CA ILE A 92 8.44 -4.45 5.28
C ILE A 92 7.11 -5.17 5.47
N ARG A 93 7.14 -6.40 5.99
CA ARG A 93 5.93 -7.10 6.43
C ARG A 93 5.82 -7.00 7.93
N VAL A 94 4.64 -6.67 8.43
CA VAL A 94 4.36 -6.63 9.86
C VAL A 94 3.16 -7.52 10.15
N ALA A 95 3.34 -8.45 11.08
CA ALA A 95 2.23 -9.29 11.56
C ALA A 95 1.19 -8.43 12.27
N PRO A 96 -0.06 -8.92 12.40
CA PRO A 96 -1.11 -8.10 13.03
C PRO A 96 -0.72 -7.51 14.38
N GLU A 97 -0.11 -8.29 15.25
CA GLU A 97 0.22 -7.87 16.63
C GLU A 97 1.43 -6.93 16.70
N GLY A 98 2.23 -6.81 15.63
CA GLY A 98 3.41 -5.95 15.65
C GLY A 98 3.02 -4.49 15.85
N GLU A 99 3.59 -3.85 16.85
CA GLU A 99 3.35 -2.44 17.13
C GLU A 99 4.29 -1.59 16.28
N ARG A 100 3.75 -0.84 15.31
CA ARG A 100 4.56 -0.17 14.29
C ARG A 100 4.25 1.30 14.15
N GLY A 101 5.25 1.99 13.65
CA GLY A 101 5.16 3.38 13.24
C GLY A 101 6.33 3.73 12.35
N TRP A 102 6.32 4.92 11.79
CA TRP A 102 7.37 5.36 10.87
C TRP A 102 7.48 6.86 10.83
N LYS A 103 8.60 7.35 10.29
CA LYS A 103 8.80 8.77 10.05
C LYS A 103 9.60 8.98 8.76
N ALA A 104 9.36 10.10 8.11
CA ALA A 104 10.12 10.51 6.94
C ALA A 104 11.48 11.08 7.38
N GLY A 105 12.48 10.89 6.53
CA GLY A 105 13.80 11.49 6.72
C GLY A 105 13.86 12.89 6.11
N ASP A 106 14.94 13.17 5.37
CA ASP A 106 15.17 14.49 4.77
C ASP A 106 14.31 14.75 3.53
N GLU A 107 13.66 13.72 3.03
CA GLU A 107 12.80 13.80 1.85
C GLU A 107 11.41 13.30 2.20
N ASP A 108 10.43 13.70 1.39
CA ASP A 108 9.09 13.14 1.50
C ASP A 108 9.15 11.63 1.30
N LEU A 109 8.40 10.90 2.12
CA LEU A 109 8.35 9.45 2.06
C LEU A 109 7.06 9.01 1.37
N TYR A 110 7.20 8.29 0.26
CA TYR A 110 6.07 7.76 -0.50
C TYR A 110 6.05 6.24 -0.35
N PHE A 111 4.92 5.70 0.02
CA PHE A 111 4.84 4.24 0.15
C PHE A 111 3.43 3.73 -0.09
N ILE A 112 3.35 2.44 -0.42
CA ILE A 112 2.10 1.70 -0.52
C ILE A 112 2.00 0.85 0.74
N CYS A 113 0.82 0.84 1.36
CA CYS A 113 0.51 -0.07 2.45
C CYS A 113 -0.60 -1.00 1.98
N ILE A 114 -0.34 -2.30 2.08
CA ILE A 114 -1.31 -3.33 1.70
C ILE A 114 -1.63 -4.14 2.95
N GLN A 115 -2.91 -4.22 3.29
CA GLN A 115 -3.32 -5.06 4.41
C GLN A 115 -4.31 -6.13 3.94
N ALA A 116 -4.12 -7.32 4.47
CA ALA A 116 -4.98 -8.46 4.20
C ALA A 116 -4.99 -9.34 5.44
N GLU A 117 -6.06 -10.11 5.62
CA GLU A 117 -6.15 -10.99 6.78
C GLU A 117 -4.98 -11.99 6.78
N ALA A 118 -4.28 -12.08 7.90
CA ALA A 118 -3.14 -12.98 8.03
C ALA A 118 -3.59 -14.42 7.75
N ASP A 119 -2.71 -15.18 7.08
CA ASP A 119 -2.93 -16.58 6.76
C ASP A 119 -4.12 -16.88 5.84
N SER A 120 -4.64 -15.84 5.16
CA SER A 120 -5.79 -16.01 4.27
C SER A 120 -5.41 -16.46 2.85
N LEU A 121 -4.15 -16.35 2.46
CA LEU A 121 -3.70 -16.78 1.15
C LEU A 121 -3.58 -18.31 1.15
N SER A 122 -4.48 -18.98 0.46
CA SER A 122 -4.57 -20.44 0.49
C SER A 122 -3.76 -21.12 -0.61
N GLN A 123 -3.35 -20.40 -1.64
CA GLN A 123 -2.61 -20.99 -2.76
C GLN A 123 -1.43 -20.11 -3.14
N ALA A 124 -0.35 -20.75 -3.54
CA ALA A 124 0.84 -20.04 -3.97
C ALA A 124 0.63 -19.40 -5.35
N THR A 125 1.48 -18.47 -5.65
CA THR A 125 1.51 -17.52 -6.74
C THR A 125 0.89 -17.96 -8.07
N LEU A 126 1.29 -19.11 -8.58
CA LEU A 126 0.87 -19.55 -9.92
C LEU A 126 -0.26 -20.58 -9.91
N GLU A 127 -0.59 -21.14 -8.75
CA GLU A 127 -1.58 -22.22 -8.66
C GLU A 127 -3.01 -21.74 -8.93
N ASP A 128 -3.30 -20.49 -8.61
CA ASP A 128 -4.62 -19.91 -8.84
C ASP A 128 -4.77 -19.35 -10.27
N GLY A 129 -3.67 -19.23 -10.99
CA GLY A 129 -3.67 -18.64 -12.32
C GLY A 129 -4.24 -19.58 -13.37
N LYS A 130 -4.89 -19.02 -14.38
CA LYS A 130 -5.45 -19.78 -15.49
C LYS A 130 -5.13 -19.06 -16.80
N ARG A 131 -4.43 -19.76 -17.71
CA ARG A 131 -4.03 -19.20 -18.99
C ARG A 131 -5.13 -19.35 -20.04
N HIS A 132 -5.26 -18.35 -20.89
CA HIS A 132 -6.27 -18.33 -21.97
C HIS A 132 -5.60 -18.13 -23.32
N ASP A 133 -6.24 -18.59 -24.38
CA ASP A 133 -5.78 -18.40 -25.76
C ASP A 133 -6.25 -17.07 -26.36
N THR A 134 -7.09 -16.35 -25.65
CA THR A 134 -7.59 -15.04 -26.08
C THR A 134 -6.43 -14.07 -26.30
N LYS A 135 -6.52 -13.25 -27.34
CA LYS A 135 -5.50 -12.27 -27.69
C LYS A 135 -6.03 -10.85 -27.59
N ALA A 136 -5.25 -9.99 -26.98
CA ALA A 136 -5.50 -8.56 -27.06
C ALA A 136 -5.01 -8.04 -28.43
N SER A 137 -5.44 -6.84 -28.82
CA SER A 137 -5.14 -6.29 -30.14
C SER A 137 -3.63 -6.13 -30.42
N TRP A 138 -2.83 -5.91 -29.37
CA TRP A 138 -1.38 -5.70 -29.50
C TRP A 138 -0.56 -7.00 -29.47
N MET A 139 -1.19 -8.14 -29.28
CA MET A 139 -0.50 -9.42 -29.21
C MET A 139 -0.37 -10.04 -30.60
N GLU A 140 0.76 -10.70 -30.83
CA GLU A 140 0.99 -11.42 -32.07
C GLU A 140 0.05 -12.61 -32.16
N LYS A 141 -0.53 -12.83 -33.35
CA LYS A 141 -1.54 -13.88 -33.57
C LYS A 141 -0.95 -15.06 -34.34
#